data_bd6aa566d1137de0825e1fec1f87b76c
#
_entry.id   bd6aa566d1137de0825e1fec1f87b76c
#
_cell.length_a   1.000
_cell.length_b   1.000
_cell.length_c   1.000
_cell.angle_alpha   90.00
_cell.angle_beta   90.00
_cell.angle_gamma   90.00
#
_symmetry.space_group_name_H-M   'P 1'
#
loop_
_entity.id
_entity.type
_entity.pdbx_description
1 polymer ?
#
loop_
_entity_poly.entity_id
_entity_poly.type
_entity_poly.pdbx_seq_one_letter_code
_entity_poly.pdbx_strand_id
1 'polypeptide(L)'
;VPFVDMIKGPVDTTLNVLLFLPLGVFLRYYFGLTFWKTALIAFLGSLFLELTQLSATYGLAPFVYRCCDVNDLIDNTFGGMVGYWITPLLTWFLPSRERLNQVSYQRGSRVSYVRRFVAFSVDWLVNGVLEMMVSAMIPLEGTLKYLLAGLLVAILYHGVLVILSHGRTLGKALVKIRLVDDQTKDTASPRSYMLRGILLWGVLLQSGSWLTLLTEGVPMLSNFSALIGMAGIVVYAALLFNAVYNGVKNRPQMFYEQQLHLIQVSTVQTKAMQPAAQKSN
;
A
#
# COMPACT_ATOMS: atom_id res chain seq x y z
N VAL A 1 -2.15 -1.20 -46.66
CA VAL A 1 -0.89 -0.46 -46.52
C VAL A 1 -1.13 0.65 -45.52
N PRO A 2 -0.51 0.63 -44.34
CA PRO A 2 -0.85 1.51 -43.20
C PRO A 2 -0.18 2.90 -43.23
N PHE A 3 0.13 3.46 -44.42
CA PHE A 3 0.85 4.74 -44.53
C PHE A 3 0.10 5.80 -45.35
N VAL A 4 -1.22 5.77 -45.41
CA VAL A 4 -1.94 6.58 -46.39
C VAL A 4 -2.66 7.80 -45.83
N ASP A 5 -2.62 8.13 -44.57
CA ASP A 5 -3.10 9.43 -44.11
C ASP A 5 -1.94 10.30 -43.59
N MET A 6 -1.08 10.72 -44.51
CA MET A 6 0.06 11.61 -44.18
C MET A 6 -0.34 13.04 -43.81
N ILE A 7 -1.60 13.42 -43.87
CA ILE A 7 -2.06 14.76 -43.49
C ILE A 7 -3.25 14.62 -42.59
N LYS A 8 -2.97 14.50 -41.27
CA LYS A 8 -4.01 14.71 -40.29
C LYS A 8 -4.56 16.13 -40.40
N GLY A 9 -5.84 16.24 -40.17
CA GLY A 9 -6.45 17.56 -40.10
C GLY A 9 -5.84 18.35 -38.92
N PRO A 10 -5.73 19.69 -39.05
CA PRO A 10 -5.15 20.52 -37.98
C PRO A 10 -5.85 20.37 -36.62
N VAL A 11 -7.08 19.87 -36.61
CA VAL A 11 -7.86 19.56 -35.41
C VAL A 11 -7.29 18.35 -34.67
N ASP A 12 -6.95 17.27 -35.37
CA ASP A 12 -6.43 16.04 -34.74
C ASP A 12 -5.07 16.28 -34.09
N THR A 13 -4.16 16.94 -34.78
CA THR A 13 -2.86 17.39 -34.25
C THR A 13 -3.03 18.27 -33.02
N THR A 14 -3.96 19.24 -33.06
CA THR A 14 -4.21 20.12 -31.92
C THR A 14 -4.73 19.33 -30.72
N LEU A 15 -5.63 18.40 -30.91
CA LEU A 15 -6.19 17.57 -29.84
C LEU A 15 -5.11 16.67 -29.20
N ASN A 16 -4.24 16.06 -29.98
CA ASN A 16 -3.14 15.24 -29.47
C ASN A 16 -2.15 16.06 -28.65
N VAL A 17 -1.75 17.24 -29.14
CA VAL A 17 -0.92 18.19 -28.38
C VAL A 17 -1.59 18.58 -27.06
N LEU A 18 -2.87 18.95 -27.09
CA LEU A 18 -3.62 19.33 -25.90
C LEU A 18 -3.78 18.19 -24.90
N LEU A 19 -3.91 16.95 -25.36
CA LEU A 19 -4.03 15.77 -24.51
C LEU A 19 -2.77 15.56 -23.64
N PHE A 20 -1.58 15.76 -24.21
CA PHE A 20 -0.31 15.53 -23.51
C PHE A 20 0.26 16.77 -22.81
N LEU A 21 -0.31 17.93 -23.05
CA LEU A 21 0.10 19.18 -22.39
C LEU A 21 -0.03 19.09 -20.84
N PRO A 22 -1.14 18.57 -20.24
CA PRO A 22 -1.24 18.39 -18.81
C PRO A 22 -0.18 17.44 -18.25
N LEU A 23 0.20 16.40 -18.99
CA LEU A 23 1.28 15.49 -18.60
C LEU A 23 2.62 16.24 -18.48
N GLY A 24 2.97 17.07 -19.44
CA GLY A 24 4.18 17.89 -19.39
C GLY A 24 4.23 18.84 -18.18
N VAL A 25 3.09 19.51 -17.92
CA VAL A 25 2.93 20.37 -16.73
C VAL A 25 3.11 19.56 -15.45
N PHE A 26 2.47 18.41 -15.34
CA PHE A 26 2.53 17.56 -14.16
C PHE A 26 3.95 17.03 -13.90
N LEU A 27 4.64 16.55 -14.93
CA LEU A 27 5.99 16.02 -14.83
C LEU A 27 7.00 17.09 -14.37
N ARG A 28 6.88 18.33 -14.86
CA ARG A 28 7.72 19.43 -14.43
C ARG A 28 7.36 19.94 -13.04
N TYR A 29 6.10 20.26 -12.78
CA TYR A 29 5.66 20.88 -11.53
C TYR A 29 5.75 19.92 -10.35
N TYR A 30 5.18 18.71 -10.48
CA TYR A 30 5.09 17.77 -9.36
C TYR A 30 6.39 16.95 -9.18
N PHE A 31 6.91 16.36 -10.26
CA PHE A 31 8.13 15.54 -10.18
C PHE A 31 9.42 16.35 -10.35
N GLY A 32 9.36 17.57 -10.90
CA GLY A 32 10.53 18.43 -11.15
C GLY A 32 11.52 17.80 -12.11
N LEU A 33 11.01 17.10 -13.12
CA LEU A 33 11.85 16.47 -14.13
C LEU A 33 12.46 17.52 -15.04
N THR A 34 13.59 17.19 -15.65
CA THR A 34 14.22 18.02 -16.67
C THR A 34 13.47 17.88 -18.00
N PHE A 35 13.69 18.84 -18.90
CA PHE A 35 13.07 18.87 -20.23
C PHE A 35 13.19 17.52 -20.98
N TRP A 36 14.40 16.97 -21.08
CA TRP A 36 14.64 15.72 -21.78
C TRP A 36 13.97 14.50 -21.15
N LYS A 37 13.90 14.45 -19.81
CA LYS A 37 13.18 13.39 -19.12
C LYS A 37 11.67 13.51 -19.34
N THR A 38 11.13 14.72 -19.39
CA THR A 38 9.72 14.97 -19.68
C THR A 38 9.40 14.55 -21.12
N ALA A 39 10.23 14.93 -22.10
CA ALA A 39 10.06 14.52 -23.50
C ALA A 39 10.11 13.00 -23.66
N LEU A 40 11.08 12.33 -23.00
CA LEU A 40 11.18 10.87 -23.02
C LEU A 40 9.95 10.18 -22.44
N ILE A 41 9.44 10.66 -21.30
CA ILE A 41 8.25 10.08 -20.67
C ILE A 41 7.00 10.33 -21.51
N ALA A 42 6.86 11.51 -22.12
CA ALA A 42 5.77 11.79 -23.05
C ALA A 42 5.84 10.88 -24.28
N PHE A 43 7.02 10.68 -24.87
CA PHE A 43 7.25 9.75 -25.98
C PHE A 43 6.89 8.32 -25.59
N LEU A 44 7.38 7.80 -24.46
CA LEU A 44 7.09 6.43 -24.01
C LEU A 44 5.61 6.26 -23.67
N GLY A 45 4.97 7.27 -23.08
CA GLY A 45 3.53 7.26 -22.81
C GLY A 45 2.71 7.22 -24.08
N SER A 46 3.08 8.03 -25.10
CA SER A 46 2.43 7.99 -26.41
C SER A 46 2.63 6.65 -27.11
N LEU A 47 3.86 6.13 -27.12
CA LEU A 47 4.17 4.81 -27.68
C LEU A 47 3.35 3.70 -27.01
N PHE A 48 3.21 3.75 -25.69
CA PHE A 48 2.38 2.80 -24.94
C PHE A 48 0.91 2.86 -25.38
N LEU A 49 0.35 4.05 -25.59
CA LEU A 49 -1.03 4.22 -26.07
C LEU A 49 -1.18 3.68 -27.48
N GLU A 50 -0.26 3.99 -28.39
CA GLU A 50 -0.28 3.51 -29.77
C GLU A 50 -0.18 1.98 -29.87
N LEU A 51 0.71 1.37 -29.07
CA LEU A 51 0.83 -0.10 -29.00
C LEU A 51 -0.43 -0.74 -28.40
N THR A 52 -1.06 -0.09 -27.41
CA THR A 52 -2.32 -0.56 -26.83
C THR A 52 -3.43 -0.55 -27.86
N GLN A 53 -3.53 0.50 -28.69
CA GLN A 53 -4.52 0.59 -29.77
C GLN A 53 -4.27 -0.45 -30.85
N LEU A 54 -3.02 -0.63 -31.26
CA LEU A 54 -2.61 -1.63 -32.27
C LEU A 54 -2.91 -3.07 -31.82
N SER A 55 -2.77 -3.37 -30.54
CA SER A 55 -3.03 -4.70 -29.98
C SER A 55 -4.51 -5.03 -29.77
N ALA A 56 -5.44 -4.22 -30.31
CA ALA A 56 -6.87 -4.33 -30.02
C ALA A 56 -7.13 -4.37 -28.48
N THR A 57 -6.47 -3.49 -27.75
CA THR A 57 -6.53 -3.42 -26.28
C THR A 57 -6.15 -4.77 -25.65
N TYR A 58 -5.01 -5.34 -26.12
CA TYR A 58 -4.49 -6.64 -25.67
C TYR A 58 -5.47 -7.80 -25.89
N GLY A 59 -6.26 -7.75 -26.98
CA GLY A 59 -7.23 -8.80 -27.32
C GLY A 59 -8.58 -8.68 -26.62
N LEU A 60 -8.81 -7.59 -25.85
CA LEU A 60 -10.12 -7.31 -25.23
C LEU A 60 -11.13 -6.74 -26.23
N ALA A 61 -10.66 -6.11 -27.33
CA ALA A 61 -11.52 -5.66 -28.40
C ALA A 61 -11.60 -6.71 -29.50
N PRO A 62 -12.76 -6.91 -30.17
CA PRO A 62 -12.94 -7.94 -31.20
C PRO A 62 -12.17 -7.65 -32.51
N PHE A 63 -11.71 -6.42 -32.71
CA PHE A 63 -10.92 -5.99 -33.88
C PHE A 63 -10.05 -4.78 -33.54
N VAL A 64 -9.00 -4.56 -34.34
CA VAL A 64 -8.17 -3.36 -34.27
C VAL A 64 -8.97 -2.21 -34.88
N TYR A 65 -9.33 -1.25 -34.11
CA TYR A 65 -10.19 -0.11 -34.50
C TYR A 65 -9.37 1.14 -34.88
N ARG A 66 -8.07 1.17 -34.58
CA ARG A 66 -7.18 2.29 -34.91
C ARG A 66 -5.77 1.78 -35.20
N CYS A 67 -5.16 2.28 -36.26
CA CYS A 67 -3.77 1.99 -36.59
C CYS A 67 -2.82 2.85 -35.75
N CYS A 68 -1.64 2.31 -35.44
CA CYS A 68 -0.56 3.07 -34.79
C CYS A 68 -0.09 4.17 -35.79
N ASP A 69 -0.11 5.42 -35.32
CA ASP A 69 0.25 6.57 -36.17
C ASP A 69 1.48 7.28 -35.58
N VAL A 70 2.51 7.40 -36.39
CA VAL A 70 3.76 8.09 -36.05
C VAL A 70 3.51 9.59 -35.81
N ASN A 71 2.54 10.20 -36.48
CA ASN A 71 2.18 11.61 -36.23
C ASN A 71 1.60 11.79 -34.80
N ASP A 72 0.78 10.85 -34.31
CA ASP A 72 0.28 10.88 -32.94
C ASP A 72 1.42 10.82 -31.94
N LEU A 73 2.45 10.01 -32.21
CA LEU A 73 3.64 9.92 -31.36
C LEU A 73 4.40 11.24 -31.30
N ILE A 74 4.53 11.93 -32.43
CA ILE A 74 5.19 13.24 -32.52
C ILE A 74 4.36 14.32 -31.82
N ASP A 75 3.07 14.39 -32.16
CA ASP A 75 2.15 15.42 -31.63
C ASP A 75 2.02 15.31 -30.11
N ASN A 76 1.83 14.12 -29.57
CA ASN A 76 1.75 13.85 -28.15
C ASN A 76 3.05 14.19 -27.43
N THR A 77 4.20 13.81 -27.99
CA THR A 77 5.51 14.16 -27.43
C THR A 77 5.71 15.67 -27.42
N PHE A 78 5.37 16.33 -28.50
CA PHE A 78 5.42 17.79 -28.61
C PHE A 78 4.49 18.47 -27.59
N GLY A 79 3.27 17.93 -27.40
CA GLY A 79 2.34 18.38 -26.36
C GLY A 79 2.95 18.33 -24.97
N GLY A 80 3.64 17.25 -24.62
CA GLY A 80 4.39 17.12 -23.35
C GLY A 80 5.52 18.15 -23.23
N MET A 81 6.23 18.45 -24.30
CA MET A 81 7.30 19.48 -24.34
C MET A 81 6.75 20.90 -24.19
N VAL A 82 5.65 21.22 -24.87
CA VAL A 82 4.93 22.51 -24.71
C VAL A 82 4.42 22.64 -23.28
N GLY A 83 3.81 21.59 -22.72
CA GLY A 83 3.37 21.54 -21.34
C GLY A 83 4.50 21.83 -20.36
N TYR A 84 5.69 21.28 -20.60
CA TYR A 84 6.88 21.61 -19.83
C TYR A 84 7.19 23.12 -19.85
N TRP A 85 7.19 23.75 -21.00
CA TRP A 85 7.56 25.16 -21.11
C TRP A 85 6.53 26.12 -20.53
N ILE A 86 5.24 25.86 -20.68
CA ILE A 86 4.19 26.72 -20.14
C ILE A 86 3.93 26.49 -18.64
N THR A 87 4.55 25.47 -18.03
CA THR A 87 4.39 25.16 -16.60
C THR A 87 4.57 26.38 -15.69
N PRO A 88 5.62 27.22 -15.80
CA PRO A 88 5.79 28.36 -14.91
C PRO A 88 4.62 29.34 -15.00
N LEU A 89 4.05 29.51 -16.19
CA LEU A 89 2.91 30.40 -16.40
C LEU A 89 1.63 29.84 -15.76
N LEU A 90 1.40 28.51 -15.87
CA LEU A 90 0.20 27.88 -15.32
C LEU A 90 0.29 27.63 -13.80
N THR A 91 1.50 27.60 -13.24
CA THR A 91 1.71 27.24 -11.83
C THR A 91 2.12 28.43 -10.95
N TRP A 92 2.17 29.67 -11.49
CA TRP A 92 2.59 30.84 -10.74
C TRP A 92 1.77 31.12 -9.48
N PHE A 93 0.49 30.72 -9.47
CA PHE A 93 -0.42 30.86 -8.34
C PHE A 93 -0.45 29.63 -7.41
N LEU A 94 0.22 28.55 -7.78
CA LEU A 94 0.29 27.32 -6.99
C LEU A 94 1.45 27.37 -5.97
N PRO A 95 1.35 26.65 -4.84
CA PRO A 95 2.42 26.60 -3.86
C PRO A 95 3.71 26.04 -4.47
N SER A 96 4.87 26.54 -4.04
CA SER A 96 6.15 26.02 -4.52
C SER A 96 6.31 24.51 -4.19
N ARG A 97 7.12 23.84 -5.00
CA ARG A 97 7.41 22.41 -4.81
C ARG A 97 7.98 22.11 -3.41
N GLU A 98 8.84 22.99 -2.91
CA GLU A 98 9.43 22.90 -1.57
C GLU A 98 8.34 22.91 -0.50
N ARG A 99 7.35 23.80 -0.64
CA ARG A 99 6.21 23.89 0.26
C ARG A 99 5.31 22.66 0.18
N LEU A 100 5.07 22.13 -1.03
CA LEU A 100 4.34 20.85 -1.21
C LEU A 100 5.09 19.69 -0.56
N ASN A 101 6.41 19.60 -0.75
CA ASN A 101 7.24 18.59 -0.12
C ASN A 101 7.19 18.71 1.41
N GLN A 102 7.34 19.92 1.97
CA GLN A 102 7.26 20.14 3.41
C GLN A 102 5.91 19.69 3.98
N VAL A 103 4.80 20.05 3.34
CA VAL A 103 3.45 19.61 3.76
C VAL A 103 3.31 18.10 3.64
N SER A 104 3.83 17.51 2.57
CA SER A 104 3.82 16.05 2.37
C SER A 104 4.67 15.32 3.42
N TYR A 105 5.84 15.85 3.77
CA TYR A 105 6.66 15.32 4.86
C TYR A 105 5.97 15.46 6.21
N GLN A 106 5.39 16.61 6.52
CA GLN A 106 4.63 16.81 7.77
C GLN A 106 3.44 15.85 7.88
N ARG A 107 2.68 15.66 6.79
CA ARG A 107 1.59 14.67 6.73
C ARG A 107 2.11 13.24 6.78
N GLY A 108 3.19 12.94 6.08
CA GLY A 108 3.85 11.63 6.06
C GLY A 108 4.47 11.25 7.40
N SER A 109 4.82 12.22 8.26
CA SER A 109 5.36 11.97 9.59
C SER A 109 4.30 11.44 10.57
N ARG A 110 3.03 11.74 10.35
CA ARG A 110 1.93 11.23 11.16
C ARG A 110 1.46 9.89 10.62
N VAL A 111 1.27 8.92 11.50
CA VAL A 111 0.70 7.62 11.14
C VAL A 111 -0.82 7.72 11.21
N SER A 112 -1.47 7.87 10.05
CA SER A 112 -2.93 7.89 9.96
C SER A 112 -3.52 6.49 10.12
N TYR A 113 -4.77 6.40 10.54
CA TYR A 113 -5.49 5.12 10.62
C TYR A 113 -5.68 4.46 9.24
N VAL A 114 -5.83 5.25 8.17
CA VAL A 114 -5.87 4.72 6.79
C VAL A 114 -4.59 3.96 6.45
N ARG A 115 -3.41 4.50 6.78
CA ARG A 115 -2.13 3.80 6.58
C ARG A 115 -2.04 2.50 7.38
N ARG A 116 -2.54 2.49 8.63
CA ARG A 116 -2.60 1.28 9.47
C ARG A 116 -3.55 0.25 8.89
N PHE A 117 -4.71 0.68 8.39
CA PHE A 117 -5.69 -0.18 7.75
C PHE A 117 -5.12 -0.82 6.48
N VAL A 118 -4.48 -0.04 5.59
CA VAL A 118 -3.82 -0.58 4.40
C VAL A 118 -2.72 -1.58 4.78
N ALA A 119 -1.88 -1.25 5.79
CA ALA A 119 -0.87 -2.18 6.27
C ALA A 119 -1.48 -3.48 6.79
N PHE A 120 -2.55 -3.38 7.58
CA PHE A 120 -3.28 -4.53 8.10
C PHE A 120 -3.89 -5.38 6.99
N SER A 121 -4.52 -4.75 5.98
CA SER A 121 -5.13 -5.47 4.85
C SER A 121 -4.09 -6.24 4.03
N VAL A 122 -2.94 -5.64 3.76
CA VAL A 122 -1.83 -6.33 3.09
C VAL A 122 -1.31 -7.49 3.95
N ASP A 123 -1.07 -7.26 5.24
CA ASP A 123 -0.62 -8.29 6.17
C ASP A 123 -1.65 -9.42 6.30
N TRP A 124 -2.94 -9.10 6.24
CA TRP A 124 -4.03 -10.10 6.29
C TRP A 124 -4.04 -10.99 5.05
N LEU A 125 -3.86 -10.42 3.85
CA LEU A 125 -3.73 -11.20 2.61
C LEU A 125 -2.49 -12.11 2.64
N VAL A 126 -1.34 -11.57 3.05
CA VAL A 126 -0.10 -12.35 3.18
C VAL A 126 -0.26 -13.48 4.20
N ASN A 127 -0.89 -13.19 5.35
CA ASN A 127 -1.16 -14.16 6.39
C ASN A 127 -2.02 -15.31 5.85
N GLY A 128 -3.12 -15.01 5.11
CA GLY A 128 -3.98 -16.02 4.51
C GLY A 128 -3.25 -16.95 3.54
N VAL A 129 -2.37 -16.39 2.69
CA VAL A 129 -1.53 -17.20 1.78
C VAL A 129 -0.56 -18.10 2.57
N LEU A 130 0.11 -17.55 3.57
CA LEU A 130 1.05 -18.31 4.40
C LEU A 130 0.33 -19.41 5.19
N GLU A 131 -0.82 -19.12 5.78
CA GLU A 131 -1.63 -20.12 6.49
C GLU A 131 -2.09 -21.26 5.56
N MET A 132 -2.50 -20.92 4.34
CA MET A 132 -2.85 -21.92 3.34
C MET A 132 -1.66 -22.85 3.02
N MET A 133 -0.48 -22.26 2.78
CA MET A 133 0.75 -23.03 2.49
C MET A 133 1.16 -23.91 3.67
N VAL A 134 1.19 -23.35 4.88
CA VAL A 134 1.58 -24.06 6.10
C VAL A 134 0.58 -25.17 6.42
N SER A 135 -0.73 -24.89 6.31
CA SER A 135 -1.76 -25.90 6.55
C SER A 135 -1.65 -27.10 5.60
N ALA A 136 -1.25 -26.88 4.33
CA ALA A 136 -1.02 -27.96 3.38
C ALA A 136 0.11 -28.92 3.80
N MET A 137 1.09 -28.42 4.60
CA MET A 137 2.22 -29.21 5.09
C MET A 137 1.92 -29.97 6.40
N ILE A 138 0.85 -29.62 7.11
CA ILE A 138 0.48 -30.26 8.39
C ILE A 138 -0.37 -31.49 8.09
N PRO A 139 0.08 -32.73 8.47
CA PRO A 139 -0.65 -33.97 8.22
C PRO A 139 -1.74 -34.24 9.28
N LEU A 140 -2.58 -33.22 9.53
CA LEU A 140 -3.73 -33.28 10.44
C LEU A 140 -4.98 -32.87 9.66
N GLU A 141 -6.14 -33.17 10.22
CA GLU A 141 -7.44 -32.76 9.69
C GLU A 141 -8.21 -31.91 10.73
N GLY A 142 -9.28 -31.26 10.30
CA GLY A 142 -10.16 -30.49 11.17
C GLY A 142 -9.60 -29.16 11.61
N THR A 143 -10.22 -28.57 12.63
CA THR A 143 -9.96 -27.23 13.13
C THR A 143 -8.55 -27.08 13.72
N LEU A 144 -8.02 -28.13 14.34
CA LEU A 144 -6.67 -28.09 14.94
C LEU A 144 -5.58 -27.81 13.92
N LYS A 145 -5.70 -28.35 12.69
CA LYS A 145 -4.77 -28.09 11.58
C LYS A 145 -4.62 -26.60 11.29
N TYR A 146 -5.73 -25.89 11.12
CA TYR A 146 -5.75 -24.46 10.80
C TYR A 146 -5.27 -23.60 11.97
N LEU A 147 -5.60 -23.99 13.21
CA LEU A 147 -5.10 -23.33 14.40
C LEU A 147 -3.58 -23.40 14.51
N LEU A 148 -3.01 -24.60 14.32
CA LEU A 148 -1.56 -24.78 14.35
C LEU A 148 -0.87 -24.00 13.22
N ALA A 149 -1.43 -24.02 12.01
CA ALA A 149 -0.91 -23.26 10.89
C ALA A 149 -0.89 -21.75 11.20
N GLY A 150 -1.99 -21.20 11.70
CA GLY A 150 -2.08 -19.78 12.02
C GLY A 150 -1.20 -19.39 13.21
N LEU A 151 -1.07 -20.23 14.25
CA LEU A 151 -0.11 -19.99 15.33
C LEU A 151 1.33 -19.95 14.81
N LEU A 152 1.69 -20.89 13.92
CA LEU A 152 3.03 -20.92 13.34
C LEU A 152 3.30 -19.68 12.50
N VAL A 153 2.34 -19.25 11.67
CA VAL A 153 2.45 -18.01 10.89
C VAL A 153 2.51 -16.78 11.83
N ALA A 154 1.70 -16.74 12.89
CA ALA A 154 1.76 -15.66 13.89
C ALA A 154 3.14 -15.55 14.54
N ILE A 155 3.76 -16.67 14.88
CA ILE A 155 5.10 -16.72 15.45
C ILE A 155 6.16 -16.28 14.41
N LEU A 156 6.15 -16.88 13.23
CA LEU A 156 7.21 -16.68 12.24
C LEU A 156 7.07 -15.32 11.53
N TYR A 157 5.90 -14.99 11.00
CA TYR A 157 5.70 -13.77 10.22
C TYR A 157 5.47 -12.52 11.09
N HIS A 158 4.61 -12.63 12.12
CA HIS A 158 4.29 -11.49 12.98
C HIS A 158 5.16 -11.39 14.24
N GLY A 159 5.93 -12.42 14.57
CA GLY A 159 6.92 -12.42 15.64
C GLY A 159 8.35 -12.32 15.10
N VAL A 160 8.90 -13.42 14.60
CA VAL A 160 10.33 -13.52 14.22
C VAL A 160 10.70 -12.53 13.12
N LEU A 161 9.93 -12.46 12.03
CA LEU A 161 10.21 -11.50 10.94
C LEU A 161 10.18 -10.06 11.44
N VAL A 162 9.23 -9.70 12.32
CA VAL A 162 9.12 -8.35 12.90
C VAL A 162 10.34 -8.02 13.78
N ILE A 163 10.87 -8.99 14.52
CA ILE A 163 12.11 -8.83 15.28
C ILE A 163 13.29 -8.55 14.33
N LEU A 164 13.46 -9.39 13.31
CA LEU A 164 14.57 -9.28 12.34
C LEU A 164 14.48 -8.01 11.48
N SER A 165 13.27 -7.54 11.19
CA SER A 165 13.02 -6.34 10.38
C SER A 165 12.90 -5.04 11.21
N HIS A 166 13.26 -5.08 12.50
CA HIS A 166 13.17 -3.92 13.40
C HIS A 166 11.78 -3.27 13.43
N GLY A 167 10.75 -4.09 13.63
CA GLY A 167 9.37 -3.63 13.81
C GLY A 167 8.54 -3.53 12.53
N ARG A 168 8.92 -4.20 11.43
CA ARG A 168 8.20 -4.12 10.15
C ARG A 168 7.62 -5.48 9.75
N THR A 169 6.43 -5.45 9.16
CA THR A 169 5.87 -6.50 8.31
C THR A 169 5.88 -6.03 6.87
N LEU A 170 5.53 -6.87 5.91
CA LEU A 170 5.42 -6.46 4.50
C LEU A 170 4.41 -5.32 4.32
N GLY A 171 3.23 -5.42 4.95
CA GLY A 171 2.23 -4.36 4.89
C GLY A 171 2.71 -3.05 5.52
N LYS A 172 3.41 -3.11 6.66
CA LYS A 172 3.99 -1.91 7.30
C LYS A 172 5.13 -1.31 6.48
N ALA A 173 5.97 -2.13 5.86
CA ALA A 173 7.04 -1.67 4.99
C ALA A 173 6.49 -0.92 3.78
N LEU A 174 5.42 -1.42 3.15
CA LEU A 174 4.76 -0.81 2.00
C LEU A 174 4.27 0.62 2.31
N VAL A 175 3.64 0.82 3.46
CA VAL A 175 3.12 2.14 3.87
C VAL A 175 4.11 2.96 4.70
N LYS A 176 5.37 2.53 4.78
CA LYS A 176 6.47 3.23 5.48
C LYS A 176 6.17 3.53 6.95
N ILE A 177 5.69 2.53 7.69
CA ILE A 177 5.52 2.57 9.14
C ILE A 177 6.30 1.44 9.80
N ARG A 178 6.62 1.61 11.08
CA ARG A 178 7.23 0.56 11.90
C ARG A 178 6.67 0.59 13.32
N LEU A 179 6.75 -0.54 14.02
CA LEU A 179 6.50 -0.66 15.45
C LEU A 179 7.77 -0.31 16.21
N VAL A 180 7.61 0.49 17.23
CA VAL A 180 8.69 0.86 18.16
C VAL A 180 8.18 0.83 19.58
N ASP A 181 9.09 0.89 20.53
CA ASP A 181 8.77 1.10 21.94
C ASP A 181 8.17 2.50 22.16
N ASP A 182 7.13 2.59 22.98
CA ASP A 182 6.40 3.85 23.20
C ASP A 182 7.21 4.86 23.99
N GLN A 183 8.07 4.41 24.90
CA GLN A 183 8.87 5.28 25.75
C GLN A 183 10.16 5.74 25.06
N THR A 184 10.92 4.80 24.54
CA THR A 184 12.23 5.08 23.91
C THR A 184 12.12 5.56 22.47
N LYS A 185 10.98 5.29 21.78
CA LYS A 185 10.77 5.53 20.35
C LYS A 185 11.78 4.80 19.44
N ASP A 186 12.49 3.84 20.00
CA ASP A 186 13.44 2.98 19.30
C ASP A 186 12.90 1.55 19.17
N THR A 187 13.73 0.63 18.73
CA THR A 187 13.36 -0.78 18.53
C THR A 187 12.86 -1.38 19.83
N ALA A 188 11.65 -1.90 19.84
CA ALA A 188 11.06 -2.51 21.03
C ALA A 188 11.71 -3.87 21.34
N SER A 189 11.43 -4.41 22.51
CA SER A 189 11.95 -5.69 22.94
C SER A 189 11.45 -6.83 22.02
N PRO A 190 12.26 -7.85 21.75
CA PRO A 190 11.83 -9.03 20.97
C PRO A 190 10.58 -9.69 21.56
N ARG A 191 10.48 -9.69 22.92
CA ARG A 191 9.33 -10.23 23.64
C ARG A 191 8.04 -9.47 23.31
N SER A 192 8.07 -8.13 23.26
CA SER A 192 6.89 -7.31 22.93
C SER A 192 6.39 -7.57 21.51
N TYR A 193 7.30 -7.70 20.53
CA TYR A 193 6.94 -8.05 19.16
C TYR A 193 6.31 -9.43 19.07
N MET A 194 6.93 -10.44 19.70
CA MET A 194 6.42 -11.81 19.71
C MET A 194 5.03 -11.90 20.33
N LEU A 195 4.86 -11.34 21.54
CA LEU A 195 3.58 -11.33 22.23
C LEU A 195 2.49 -10.63 21.46
N ARG A 196 2.81 -9.51 20.79
CA ARG A 196 1.86 -8.82 19.92
C ARG A 196 1.44 -9.69 18.74
N GLY A 197 2.39 -10.33 18.08
CA GLY A 197 2.12 -11.23 16.96
C GLY A 197 1.18 -12.37 17.35
N ILE A 198 1.52 -13.09 18.42
CA ILE A 198 0.72 -14.20 18.94
C ILE A 198 -0.65 -13.71 19.40
N LEU A 199 -0.73 -12.63 20.20
CA LEU A 199 -1.98 -12.13 20.72
C LEU A 199 -2.95 -11.70 19.60
N LEU A 200 -2.50 -10.88 18.67
CA LEU A 200 -3.37 -10.38 17.61
C LEU A 200 -3.72 -11.46 16.59
N TRP A 201 -2.70 -12.11 16.01
CA TRP A 201 -2.88 -13.03 14.87
C TRP A 201 -3.14 -14.47 15.30
N GLY A 202 -2.53 -14.93 16.39
CA GLY A 202 -2.70 -16.30 16.89
C GLY A 202 -3.91 -16.48 17.78
N VAL A 203 -4.33 -15.47 18.54
CA VAL A 203 -5.42 -15.60 19.52
C VAL A 203 -6.65 -14.81 19.08
N LEU A 204 -6.55 -13.47 18.96
CA LEU A 204 -7.72 -12.62 18.74
C LEU A 204 -8.35 -12.84 17.35
N LEU A 205 -7.56 -12.85 16.28
CA LEU A 205 -8.05 -13.09 14.92
C LEU A 205 -8.40 -14.54 14.63
N GLN A 206 -7.92 -15.49 15.43
CA GLN A 206 -8.31 -16.89 15.37
C GLN A 206 -9.32 -17.31 16.45
N SER A 207 -9.92 -16.36 17.17
CA SER A 207 -10.85 -16.64 18.27
C SER A 207 -12.00 -17.57 17.85
N GLY A 208 -12.53 -17.44 16.63
CA GLY A 208 -13.53 -18.34 16.08
C GLY A 208 -13.05 -19.81 16.05
N SER A 209 -11.84 -20.05 15.54
CA SER A 209 -11.26 -21.40 15.46
C SER A 209 -10.97 -21.99 16.84
N TRP A 210 -10.48 -21.17 17.78
CA TRP A 210 -10.32 -21.60 19.18
C TRP A 210 -11.64 -22.04 19.81
N LEU A 211 -12.70 -21.26 19.59
CA LEU A 211 -14.04 -21.57 20.09
C LEU A 211 -14.62 -22.82 19.44
N THR A 212 -14.40 -23.02 18.14
CA THR A 212 -14.80 -24.25 17.44
C THR A 212 -14.09 -25.47 18.00
N LEU A 213 -12.77 -25.39 18.22
CA LEU A 213 -12.01 -26.48 18.82
C LEU A 213 -12.53 -26.88 20.22
N LEU A 214 -12.95 -25.91 21.02
CA LEU A 214 -13.57 -26.16 22.32
C LEU A 214 -14.89 -26.95 22.19
N THR A 215 -15.72 -26.65 21.19
CA THR A 215 -16.97 -27.37 20.94
C THR A 215 -16.74 -28.76 20.37
N GLU A 216 -15.70 -28.99 19.58
CA GLU A 216 -15.29 -30.28 19.07
C GLU A 216 -14.72 -31.16 20.18
N GLY A 217 -13.93 -30.60 21.11
CA GLY A 217 -13.27 -31.33 22.20
C GLY A 217 -14.16 -31.68 23.38
N VAL A 218 -15.28 -30.97 23.58
CA VAL A 218 -16.18 -31.15 24.72
C VAL A 218 -17.61 -31.38 24.22
N PRO A 219 -18.08 -32.63 24.13
CA PRO A 219 -19.39 -32.96 23.55
C PRO A 219 -20.57 -32.21 24.19
N MET A 220 -20.49 -31.91 25.49
CA MET A 220 -21.51 -31.11 26.18
C MET A 220 -21.64 -29.68 25.65
N LEU A 221 -20.54 -29.10 25.14
CA LEU A 221 -20.52 -27.74 24.59
C LEU A 221 -21.04 -27.68 23.14
N SER A 222 -21.15 -28.80 22.45
CA SER A 222 -21.65 -28.84 21.06
C SER A 222 -23.09 -28.30 20.97
N ASN A 223 -23.91 -28.51 21.97
CA ASN A 223 -25.27 -27.94 22.06
C ASN A 223 -25.30 -26.41 22.15
N PHE A 224 -24.20 -25.81 22.53
CA PHE A 224 -24.03 -24.35 22.63
C PHE A 224 -23.17 -23.75 21.51
N SER A 225 -22.90 -24.52 20.46
CA SER A 225 -22.01 -24.12 19.36
C SER A 225 -22.41 -22.76 18.73
N ALA A 226 -23.70 -22.51 18.57
CA ALA A 226 -24.22 -21.23 18.06
C ALA A 226 -23.87 -20.05 18.99
N LEU A 227 -24.07 -20.19 20.31
CA LEU A 227 -23.71 -19.16 21.31
C LEU A 227 -22.20 -18.93 21.36
N ILE A 228 -21.44 -20.01 21.28
CA ILE A 228 -19.97 -19.96 21.28
C ILE A 228 -19.46 -19.28 19.99
N GLY A 229 -20.08 -19.57 18.82
CA GLY A 229 -19.79 -18.88 17.58
C GLY A 229 -20.10 -17.36 17.65
N MET A 230 -21.20 -16.99 18.30
CA MET A 230 -21.52 -15.58 18.57
C MET A 230 -20.46 -14.89 19.42
N ALA A 231 -19.86 -15.57 20.40
CA ALA A 231 -18.76 -15.01 21.19
C ALA A 231 -17.55 -14.66 20.32
N GLY A 232 -17.22 -15.44 19.30
CA GLY A 232 -16.20 -15.10 18.29
C GLY A 232 -16.53 -13.80 17.55
N ILE A 233 -17.78 -13.66 17.10
CA ILE A 233 -18.25 -12.42 16.44
C ILE A 233 -18.10 -11.21 17.36
N VAL A 234 -18.40 -11.35 18.65
CA VAL A 234 -18.23 -10.27 19.63
C VAL A 234 -16.76 -9.84 19.76
N VAL A 235 -15.81 -10.78 19.70
CA VAL A 235 -14.37 -10.45 19.71
C VAL A 235 -14.00 -9.61 18.47
N TYR A 236 -14.46 -10.00 17.29
CA TYR A 236 -14.20 -9.22 16.06
C TYR A 236 -14.88 -7.85 16.10
N ALA A 237 -16.11 -7.77 16.58
CA ALA A 237 -16.82 -6.51 16.74
C ALA A 237 -16.10 -5.57 17.74
N ALA A 238 -15.59 -6.11 18.85
CA ALA A 238 -14.81 -5.35 19.83
C ALA A 238 -13.48 -4.83 19.25
N LEU A 239 -12.77 -5.64 18.45
CA LEU A 239 -11.57 -5.21 17.76
C LEU A 239 -11.85 -4.10 16.76
N LEU A 240 -12.91 -4.23 15.96
CA LEU A 240 -13.34 -3.22 14.99
C LEU A 240 -13.76 -1.94 15.72
N PHE A 241 -14.58 -2.04 16.75
CA PHE A 241 -15.00 -0.90 17.57
C PHE A 241 -13.80 -0.16 18.17
N ASN A 242 -12.82 -0.89 18.73
CA ASN A 242 -11.60 -0.31 19.27
C ASN A 242 -10.80 0.41 18.18
N ALA A 243 -10.70 -0.16 16.98
CA ALA A 243 -10.02 0.47 15.83
C ALA A 243 -10.71 1.77 15.42
N VAL A 244 -12.04 1.75 15.26
CA VAL A 244 -12.84 2.93 14.86
C VAL A 244 -12.79 4.00 15.96
N TYR A 245 -13.01 3.62 17.22
CA TYR A 245 -12.98 4.54 18.36
C TYR A 245 -11.63 5.26 18.49
N ASN A 246 -10.53 4.51 18.42
CA ASN A 246 -9.18 5.10 18.46
C ASN A 246 -8.89 5.95 17.21
N GLY A 247 -9.46 5.58 16.05
CA GLY A 247 -9.40 6.37 14.81
C GLY A 247 -10.08 7.74 14.97
N VAL A 248 -11.29 7.76 15.48
CA VAL A 248 -12.06 9.00 15.74
C VAL A 248 -11.39 9.88 16.79
N LYS A 249 -10.87 9.26 17.88
CA LYS A 249 -10.18 9.97 18.97
C LYS A 249 -8.71 10.30 18.66
N ASN A 250 -8.20 9.96 17.46
CA ASN A 250 -6.80 10.12 17.07
C ASN A 250 -5.79 9.53 18.08
N ARG A 251 -6.14 8.45 18.77
CA ARG A 251 -5.26 7.77 19.72
C ARG A 251 -4.21 6.96 18.98
N PRO A 252 -2.93 7.03 19.35
CA PRO A 252 -1.85 6.41 18.57
C PRO A 252 -1.78 4.89 18.69
N GLN A 253 -2.44 4.27 19.69
CA GLN A 253 -2.28 2.86 20.03
C GLN A 253 -3.62 2.15 20.14
N MET A 254 -3.62 0.85 19.76
CA MET A 254 -4.70 -0.09 20.10
C MET A 254 -4.54 -0.60 21.53
N PHE A 255 -5.61 -1.15 22.13
CA PHE A 255 -5.58 -1.60 23.53
C PHE A 255 -4.44 -2.61 23.81
N TYR A 256 -4.21 -3.56 22.90
CA TYR A 256 -3.13 -4.55 23.04
C TYR A 256 -1.74 -3.95 22.78
N GLU A 257 -1.63 -2.89 21.98
CA GLU A 257 -0.38 -2.16 21.79
C GLU A 257 -0.01 -1.35 23.04
N GLN A 258 -0.98 -0.78 23.74
CA GLN A 258 -0.78 -0.08 25.04
C GLN A 258 -0.21 -1.01 26.10
N GLN A 259 -0.77 -2.22 26.25
CA GLN A 259 -0.30 -3.22 27.21
C GLN A 259 1.15 -3.69 26.95
N LEU A 260 1.58 -3.64 25.71
CA LEU A 260 2.90 -4.09 25.30
C LEU A 260 3.90 -2.94 25.10
N HIS A 261 3.49 -1.70 25.47
CA HIS A 261 4.28 -0.48 25.27
C HIS A 261 4.76 -0.29 23.83
N LEU A 262 3.91 -0.59 22.84
CA LEU A 262 4.23 -0.48 21.43
C LEU A 262 3.47 0.68 20.79
N ILE A 263 4.15 1.40 19.89
CA ILE A 263 3.55 2.46 19.08
C ILE A 263 3.96 2.30 17.61
N GLN A 264 3.09 2.71 16.71
CA GLN A 264 3.40 2.75 15.28
C GLN A 264 3.91 4.13 14.89
N VAL A 265 5.11 4.20 14.33
CA VAL A 265 5.74 5.45 13.87
C VAL A 265 6.00 5.43 12.37
N SER A 266 6.03 6.62 11.76
CA SER A 266 6.40 6.76 10.36
C SER A 266 7.91 6.67 10.17
N THR A 267 8.37 5.90 9.19
CA THR A 267 9.79 5.85 8.80
C THR A 267 10.18 7.01 7.87
N VAL A 268 9.24 7.85 7.45
CA VAL A 268 9.50 8.99 6.56
C VAL A 268 10.33 10.07 7.27
N GLN A 269 10.13 10.27 8.58
CA GLN A 269 10.88 11.26 9.38
C GLN A 269 12.38 10.95 9.49
N THR A 270 12.78 9.69 9.49
CA THR A 270 14.18 9.31 9.69
C THR A 270 15.09 9.74 8.54
N LYS A 271 14.54 9.94 7.32
CA LYS A 271 15.29 10.44 6.16
C LYS A 271 15.37 11.97 6.08
N ALA A 272 14.43 12.69 6.69
CA ALA A 272 14.38 14.15 6.64
C ALA A 272 15.19 14.81 7.77
N MET A 273 15.50 14.09 8.84
CA MET A 273 16.27 14.58 9.99
C MET A 273 17.76 14.20 9.97
N GLN A 274 18.25 13.51 8.94
CA GLN A 274 19.69 13.44 8.73
C GLN A 274 20.12 14.81 8.20
N PRO A 275 20.74 15.67 9.02
CA PRO A 275 21.20 16.96 8.55
C PRO A 275 22.24 16.73 7.46
N ALA A 276 22.32 17.72 6.54
CA ALA A 276 23.35 17.83 5.50
C ALA A 276 24.78 17.94 6.06
N ALA A 277 25.06 17.44 7.26
CA ALA A 277 26.31 17.52 8.01
C ALA A 277 27.39 16.52 7.56
N GLN A 278 27.18 15.77 6.46
CA GLN A 278 28.20 14.86 5.92
C GLN A 278 28.62 15.17 4.47
N LYS A 279 28.47 16.40 4.03
CA LYS A 279 29.04 16.86 2.74
C LYS A 279 30.06 17.99 2.91
N SER A 280 30.79 17.98 4.00
CA SER A 280 32.00 18.82 4.14
C SER A 280 33.08 17.98 4.80
N ASN A 281 33.73 17.13 4.03
CA ASN A 281 35.13 16.76 4.12
C ASN A 281 35.54 16.13 2.79
#